data_2cead521102d038ee70eeaf4a7ec8fb7
#
_entry.id   2cead521102d038ee70eeaf4a7ec8fb7
#
_cell.length_a   1.000
_cell.length_b   1.000
_cell.length_c   1.000
_cell.angle_alpha   90.00
_cell.angle_beta   90.00
_cell.angle_gamma   90.00
#
_symmetry.space_group_name_H-M   'P 1'
#
loop_
_entity.id
_entity.type
_entity.pdbx_description
1 polymer ?
#
loop_
_entity_poly.entity_id
_entity_poly.type
_entity_poly.pdbx_seq_one_letter_code
_entity_poly.pdbx_strand_id
1 'polypeptide(L)'
;GKVTFTGDAEAICRANINLRTAERVLLKVGQFKAVTFTELFDHVAELPWEEFIPEDGKFWVTKANSVNSKLFSSSDIQSIVKKAIVERLKKKYQTGWFKENGSAYPLRVTIMKDIVTISLDTTGDSLHKRGYRPASGKAPISETLAAALIMLTPWHKDRIFVDPFCGSGTFPIEAAMMAANIAPGMNREFTAEQWENLIPKKEWYMAIEEANDNICMDIETDIQGFDLDENVIKIARQNAANAGVDKLIHFQARDVRQLSHAKKYGFVITNPPYGERLEEKEALPALYTALGQQFAKLDSWSAYVITSYTDIEKYFGRKADKNRKIYNGMLKTYFYSFLGPKPPKKNV
;
A
#
# COMPACT_ATOMS: atom_id res chain seq x y z
N GLY A 1 9.58 -5.80 -3.40
CA GLY A 1 10.77 -5.18 -3.93
C GLY A 1 11.20 -3.98 -3.11
N LYS A 2 12.40 -3.50 -3.35
CA LYS A 2 12.92 -2.27 -2.75
C LYS A 2 13.42 -1.37 -3.89
N VAL A 3 13.19 -0.06 -3.74
CA VAL A 3 13.74 0.98 -4.60
C VAL A 3 14.52 1.93 -3.69
N THR A 4 15.72 2.31 -4.08
CA THR A 4 16.54 3.28 -3.36
C THR A 4 16.71 4.52 -4.23
N PHE A 5 16.55 5.69 -3.63
CA PHE A 5 16.79 6.98 -4.26
C PHE A 5 17.57 7.88 -3.29
N THR A 6 18.18 8.93 -3.79
CA THR A 6 18.86 9.95 -3.00
C THR A 6 17.99 11.20 -2.96
N GLY A 7 17.90 11.82 -1.80
CA GLY A 7 17.13 13.04 -1.57
C GLY A 7 17.49 13.67 -0.24
N ASP A 8 16.91 14.81 0.03
CA ASP A 8 17.02 15.58 1.27
C ASP A 8 15.86 15.31 2.23
N ALA A 9 15.70 16.15 3.25
CA ALA A 9 14.61 16.08 4.21
C ALA A 9 13.23 16.22 3.54
N GLU A 10 13.09 17.14 2.58
CA GLU A 10 11.87 17.34 1.81
C GLU A 10 11.46 16.06 1.07
N ALA A 11 12.42 15.38 0.44
CA ALA A 11 12.15 14.14 -0.28
C ALA A 11 11.57 13.03 0.61
N ILE A 12 11.95 12.96 1.90
CA ILE A 12 11.36 12.03 2.87
C ILE A 12 9.89 12.38 3.11
N CYS A 13 9.58 13.65 3.33
CA CYS A 13 8.21 14.13 3.55
C CYS A 13 7.34 13.84 2.33
N ARG A 14 7.77 14.26 1.15
CA ARG A 14 7.04 14.03 -0.11
C ARG A 14 6.83 12.55 -0.43
N ALA A 15 7.84 11.70 -0.15
CA ALA A 15 7.72 10.26 -0.36
C ALA A 15 6.67 9.62 0.55
N ASN A 16 6.65 9.98 1.85
CA ASN A 16 5.64 9.47 2.79
C ASN A 16 4.22 9.93 2.43
N ILE A 17 4.05 11.18 2.01
CA ILE A 17 2.76 11.77 1.67
C ILE A 17 2.23 11.23 0.34
N ASN A 18 3.06 11.10 -0.70
CA ASN A 18 2.61 10.90 -2.07
C ASN A 18 2.69 9.45 -2.59
N LEU A 19 3.51 8.57 -1.97
CA LEU A 19 3.69 7.21 -2.50
C LEU A 19 2.46 6.33 -2.28
N ARG A 20 1.81 5.92 -3.36
CA ARG A 20 0.58 5.11 -3.34
C ARG A 20 0.82 3.62 -3.16
N THR A 21 1.95 3.11 -3.66
CA THR A 21 2.21 1.66 -3.75
C THR A 21 3.33 1.18 -2.83
N ALA A 22 3.98 2.09 -2.13
CA ALA A 22 4.98 1.76 -1.12
C ALA A 22 4.31 1.40 0.21
N GLU A 23 4.90 0.44 0.93
CA GLU A 23 4.47 0.12 2.29
C GLU A 23 5.16 0.98 3.33
N ARG A 24 6.40 1.43 3.04
CA ARG A 24 7.23 2.23 3.94
C ARG A 24 8.26 3.04 3.19
N VAL A 25 8.61 4.16 3.78
CA VAL A 25 9.78 4.98 3.43
C VAL A 25 10.81 4.79 4.55
N LEU A 26 12.02 4.41 4.18
CA LEU A 26 13.09 4.10 5.12
C LEU A 26 14.30 4.99 4.84
N LEU A 27 14.80 5.68 5.85
CA LEU A 27 16.06 6.42 5.78
C LEU A 27 17.23 5.44 5.99
N LYS A 28 18.02 5.19 4.95
CA LYS A 28 19.17 4.28 5.03
C LYS A 28 20.31 4.94 5.82
N VAL A 29 20.68 4.33 6.95
CA VAL A 29 21.79 4.78 7.80
C VAL A 29 23.12 4.18 7.32
N GLY A 30 23.12 2.88 6.99
CA GLY A 30 24.34 2.21 6.55
C GLY A 30 24.08 0.92 5.77
N GLN A 31 25.12 0.50 5.01
CA GLN A 31 25.13 -0.77 4.31
C GLN A 31 26.55 -1.33 4.26
N PHE A 32 26.70 -2.59 4.65
CA PHE A 32 27.98 -3.27 4.72
C PHE A 32 27.79 -4.80 4.61
N LYS A 33 28.88 -5.55 4.45
CA LYS A 33 28.87 -7.01 4.49
C LYS A 33 29.17 -7.48 5.91
N ALA A 34 28.44 -8.49 6.40
CA ALA A 34 28.74 -9.17 7.64
C ALA A 34 28.31 -10.63 7.56
N VAL A 35 29.20 -11.53 7.94
CA VAL A 35 28.99 -12.98 7.97
C VAL A 35 29.08 -13.57 9.36
N THR A 36 29.49 -12.77 10.36
CA THR A 36 29.54 -13.08 11.78
C THR A 36 28.86 -12.02 12.61
N PHE A 37 28.44 -12.36 13.83
CA PHE A 37 27.85 -11.37 14.75
C PHE A 37 28.88 -10.34 15.24
N THR A 38 30.16 -10.68 15.28
CA THR A 38 31.24 -9.73 15.59
C THR A 38 31.35 -8.68 14.50
N GLU A 39 31.45 -9.09 13.22
CA GLU A 39 31.45 -8.13 12.10
C GLU A 39 30.18 -7.25 12.09
N LEU A 40 29.00 -7.85 12.36
CA LEU A 40 27.76 -7.09 12.46
C LEU A 40 27.84 -6.01 13.55
N PHE A 41 28.34 -6.38 14.74
CA PHE A 41 28.49 -5.47 15.86
C PHE A 41 29.43 -4.32 15.52
N ASP A 42 30.65 -4.65 15.05
CA ASP A 42 31.71 -3.69 14.78
C ASP A 42 31.27 -2.65 13.73
N HIS A 43 30.76 -3.09 12.58
CA HIS A 43 30.27 -2.19 11.54
C HIS A 43 29.08 -1.33 11.98
N VAL A 44 28.16 -1.87 12.79
CA VAL A 44 27.06 -1.08 13.35
C VAL A 44 27.58 -0.02 14.31
N ALA A 45 28.56 -0.34 15.14
CA ALA A 45 29.16 0.61 16.08
C ALA A 45 29.98 1.72 15.39
N GLU A 46 30.46 1.48 14.17
CA GLU A 46 31.17 2.48 13.36
C GLU A 46 30.24 3.53 12.74
N LEU A 47 28.94 3.25 12.59
CA LEU A 47 27.99 4.22 12.02
C LEU A 47 27.78 5.43 12.93
N PRO A 48 27.57 6.62 12.37
CA PRO A 48 27.46 7.89 13.12
C PRO A 48 26.06 8.06 13.74
N TRP A 49 25.70 7.19 14.68
CA TRP A 49 24.36 7.14 15.27
C TRP A 49 23.94 8.45 15.95
N GLU A 50 24.89 9.20 16.49
CA GLU A 50 24.67 10.50 17.11
C GLU A 50 24.18 11.59 16.15
N GLU A 51 24.37 11.41 14.84
CA GLU A 51 23.81 12.29 13.81
C GLU A 51 22.31 12.05 13.60
N PHE A 52 21.83 10.86 13.96
CA PHE A 52 20.45 10.45 13.75
C PHE A 52 19.63 10.45 15.04
N ILE A 53 20.18 9.95 16.14
CA ILE A 53 19.47 9.69 17.39
C ILE A 53 20.04 10.61 18.49
N PRO A 54 19.26 11.58 18.99
CA PRO A 54 19.65 12.43 20.12
C PRO A 54 19.77 11.60 21.42
N GLU A 55 20.38 12.19 22.45
CA GLU A 55 20.67 11.53 23.73
C GLU A 55 19.41 10.96 24.41
N ASP A 56 18.27 11.66 24.29
CA ASP A 56 16.99 11.26 24.87
C ASP A 56 16.14 10.39 23.93
N GLY A 57 16.61 10.14 22.70
CA GLY A 57 15.90 9.40 21.68
C GLY A 57 15.59 7.97 22.09
N LYS A 58 14.36 7.52 21.87
CA LYS A 58 13.93 6.14 22.09
C LYS A 58 14.10 5.32 20.82
N PHE A 59 14.94 4.30 20.86
CA PHE A 59 15.23 3.48 19.68
C PHE A 59 15.18 1.99 19.95
N TRP A 60 14.72 1.25 18.95
CA TRP A 60 14.65 -0.21 18.97
C TRP A 60 14.62 -0.79 17.56
N VAL A 61 15.02 -2.03 17.41
CA VAL A 61 14.92 -2.74 16.12
C VAL A 61 13.55 -3.39 16.03
N THR A 62 12.67 -2.85 15.18
CA THR A 62 11.29 -3.33 15.00
C THR A 62 11.23 -4.63 14.21
N LYS A 63 12.16 -4.82 13.28
CA LYS A 63 12.21 -5.98 12.41
C LYS A 63 13.60 -6.23 11.87
N ALA A 64 14.04 -7.50 11.94
CA ALA A 64 15.22 -7.99 11.26
C ALA A 64 14.78 -9.11 10.29
N ASN A 65 15.10 -8.94 9.00
CA ASN A 65 14.86 -9.96 7.98
C ASN A 65 16.17 -10.39 7.38
N SER A 66 16.40 -11.70 7.31
CA SER A 66 17.57 -12.28 6.66
C SER A 66 17.15 -13.28 5.58
N VAL A 67 17.75 -13.15 4.41
CA VAL A 67 17.47 -14.01 3.26
C VAL A 67 18.79 -14.42 2.60
N ASN A 68 19.00 -15.72 2.42
CA ASN A 68 20.20 -16.29 1.78
C ASN A 68 21.50 -15.75 2.39
N SER A 69 21.57 -15.71 3.72
CA SER A 69 22.67 -15.11 4.48
C SER A 69 23.09 -16.01 5.65
N LYS A 70 24.33 -15.87 6.10
CA LYS A 70 24.87 -16.66 7.23
C LYS A 70 24.24 -16.27 8.55
N LEU A 71 23.97 -14.98 8.76
CA LEU A 71 23.23 -14.49 9.92
C LEU A 71 21.74 -14.63 9.65
N PHE A 72 21.03 -15.51 10.35
CA PHE A 72 19.61 -15.81 10.08
C PHE A 72 18.69 -15.62 11.30
N SER A 73 19.22 -15.63 12.52
CA SER A 73 18.42 -15.43 13.74
C SER A 73 17.98 -13.96 13.87
N SER A 74 16.69 -13.70 13.66
CA SER A 74 16.14 -12.33 13.77
C SER A 74 16.32 -11.73 15.15
N SER A 75 16.14 -12.51 16.23
CA SER A 75 16.29 -12.05 17.62
C SER A 75 17.74 -11.66 17.94
N ASP A 76 18.69 -12.48 17.50
CA ASP A 76 20.10 -12.20 17.77
C ASP A 76 20.59 -10.99 16.99
N ILE A 77 20.18 -10.87 15.71
CA ILE A 77 20.45 -9.69 14.88
C ILE A 77 19.91 -8.42 15.56
N GLN A 78 18.66 -8.44 16.05
CA GLN A 78 18.05 -7.30 16.74
C GLN A 78 18.84 -6.93 18.02
N SER A 79 19.19 -7.92 18.84
CA SER A 79 19.93 -7.72 20.09
C SER A 79 21.32 -7.16 19.85
N ILE A 80 22.06 -7.73 18.89
CA ILE A 80 23.42 -7.29 18.54
C ILE A 80 23.40 -5.88 17.97
N VAL A 81 22.50 -5.56 17.06
CA VAL A 81 22.36 -4.23 16.47
C VAL A 81 22.02 -3.19 17.55
N LYS A 82 21.03 -3.49 18.42
CA LYS A 82 20.71 -2.57 19.53
C LYS A 82 21.90 -2.35 20.44
N LYS A 83 22.61 -3.40 20.83
CA LYS A 83 23.80 -3.31 21.69
C LYS A 83 24.90 -2.45 21.06
N ALA A 84 25.20 -2.65 19.78
CA ALA A 84 26.22 -1.87 19.07
C ALA A 84 25.89 -0.37 19.02
N ILE A 85 24.63 -0.02 18.77
CA ILE A 85 24.15 1.37 18.79
C ILE A 85 24.31 1.97 20.19
N VAL A 86 23.90 1.24 21.23
CA VAL A 86 24.05 1.69 22.62
C VAL A 86 25.50 1.97 22.97
N GLU A 87 26.43 1.06 22.62
CA GLU A 87 27.85 1.25 22.92
C GLU A 87 28.46 2.44 22.14
N ARG A 88 28.03 2.69 20.91
CA ARG A 88 28.43 3.91 20.17
C ARG A 88 27.93 5.19 20.85
N LEU A 89 26.63 5.24 21.16
CA LEU A 89 26.00 6.42 21.75
C LEU A 89 26.52 6.70 23.17
N LYS A 90 26.82 5.66 23.98
CA LYS A 90 27.47 5.82 25.31
C LYS A 90 28.80 6.56 25.21
N LYS A 91 29.64 6.17 24.24
CA LYS A 91 30.93 6.83 24.02
C LYS A 91 30.75 8.28 23.59
N LYS A 92 29.76 8.53 22.75
CA LYS A 92 29.54 9.89 22.18
C LYS A 92 28.92 10.84 23.18
N TYR A 93 27.89 10.42 23.90
CA TYR A 93 27.17 11.23 24.88
C TYR A 93 27.78 11.17 26.29
N GLN A 94 28.81 10.35 26.50
CA GLN A 94 29.49 10.15 27.80
C GLN A 94 28.50 9.78 28.91
N THR A 95 27.47 8.99 28.62
CA THR A 95 26.43 8.58 29.55
C THR A 95 26.42 7.05 29.72
N GLY A 96 26.13 6.58 30.92
CA GLY A 96 25.95 5.15 31.20
C GLY A 96 24.51 4.66 30.99
N TRP A 97 23.56 5.60 30.90
CA TRP A 97 22.13 5.28 30.81
C TRP A 97 21.35 6.30 29.98
N PHE A 98 20.43 5.83 29.14
CA PHE A 98 19.58 6.66 28.28
C PHE A 98 18.18 6.74 28.85
N LYS A 99 17.60 7.94 28.90
CA LYS A 99 16.25 8.17 29.42
C LYS A 99 15.16 7.61 28.51
N GLU A 100 15.43 7.51 27.22
CA GLU A 100 14.49 7.03 26.18
C GLU A 100 13.08 7.68 26.27
N ASN A 101 13.02 8.97 26.63
CA ASN A 101 11.77 9.72 26.80
C ASN A 101 11.53 10.76 25.67
N GLY A 102 12.43 10.86 24.73
CA GLY A 102 12.30 11.70 23.54
C GLY A 102 11.60 11.01 22.37
N SER A 103 11.84 11.48 21.17
CA SER A 103 11.24 10.99 19.93
C SER A 103 11.60 9.52 19.66
N ALA A 104 10.72 8.84 18.96
CA ALA A 104 10.84 7.43 18.60
C ALA A 104 11.65 7.24 17.31
N TYR A 105 12.68 6.38 17.34
CA TYR A 105 13.54 6.03 16.21
C TYR A 105 13.49 4.52 15.94
N PRO A 106 12.43 4.01 15.35
CA PRO A 106 12.30 2.58 15.03
C PRO A 106 13.25 2.21 13.90
N LEU A 107 14.03 1.12 14.09
CA LEU A 107 14.99 0.64 13.11
C LEU A 107 14.48 -0.62 12.40
N ARG A 108 14.95 -0.78 11.18
CA ARG A 108 14.79 -2.00 10.39
C ARG A 108 16.14 -2.49 9.88
N VAL A 109 16.37 -3.79 10.04
CA VAL A 109 17.56 -4.46 9.54
C VAL A 109 17.13 -5.44 8.44
N THR A 110 17.83 -5.39 7.33
CA THR A 110 17.66 -6.36 6.25
C THR A 110 19.01 -6.91 5.87
N ILE A 111 19.13 -8.23 5.87
CA ILE A 111 20.32 -8.92 5.39
C ILE A 111 19.93 -9.74 4.16
N MET A 112 20.62 -9.51 3.06
CA MET A 112 20.40 -10.23 1.82
C MET A 112 21.75 -10.61 1.21
N LYS A 113 22.01 -11.91 1.07
CA LYS A 113 23.29 -12.41 0.58
C LYS A 113 24.47 -11.81 1.36
N ASP A 114 24.34 -11.83 2.68
CA ASP A 114 25.31 -11.30 3.66
C ASP A 114 25.53 -9.76 3.61
N ILE A 115 24.78 -9.03 2.79
CA ILE A 115 24.77 -7.56 2.78
C ILE A 115 23.72 -7.08 3.77
N VAL A 116 24.19 -6.42 4.82
CA VAL A 116 23.37 -5.79 5.86
C VAL A 116 23.00 -4.38 5.40
N THR A 117 21.73 -4.04 5.51
CA THR A 117 21.23 -2.67 5.36
C THR A 117 20.47 -2.29 6.62
N ILE A 118 20.86 -1.19 7.24
CA ILE A 118 20.21 -0.63 8.42
C ILE A 118 19.54 0.68 8.05
N SER A 119 18.29 0.83 8.49
CA SER A 119 17.49 1.99 8.16
C SER A 119 16.61 2.40 9.34
N LEU A 120 16.35 3.70 9.46
CA LEU A 120 15.30 4.26 10.31
C LEU A 120 13.96 4.23 9.57
N ASP A 121 12.90 3.80 10.24
CA ASP A 121 11.55 3.76 9.68
C ASP A 121 10.88 5.12 9.85
N THR A 122 10.82 5.90 8.77
CA THR A 122 10.24 7.25 8.77
C THR A 122 8.73 7.24 8.83
N THR A 123 8.09 6.12 8.45
CA THR A 123 6.66 6.01 8.19
C THR A 123 5.83 5.78 9.46
N GLY A 124 6.30 4.91 10.36
CA GLY A 124 5.50 4.45 11.50
C GLY A 124 4.54 3.34 11.10
N ASP A 125 3.24 3.56 11.16
CA ASP A 125 2.24 2.64 10.61
C ASP A 125 2.45 2.47 9.10
N SER A 126 2.18 1.26 8.56
CA SER A 126 2.34 1.00 7.12
C SER A 126 1.51 1.95 6.28
N LEU A 127 2.03 2.40 5.12
CA LEU A 127 1.39 3.40 4.26
C LEU A 127 0.02 2.95 3.69
N HIS A 128 -0.29 1.64 3.68
CA HIS A 128 -1.63 1.19 3.32
C HIS A 128 -2.69 1.73 4.29
N LYS A 129 -2.37 1.99 5.54
CA LYS A 129 -3.26 2.66 6.48
C LYS A 129 -3.37 4.15 6.13
N ARG A 130 -4.24 4.49 5.17
CA ARG A 130 -4.42 5.85 4.66
C ARG A 130 -5.09 6.80 5.65
N GLY A 131 -5.70 6.27 6.72
CA GLY A 131 -6.46 7.04 7.71
C GLY A 131 -7.98 7.08 7.45
N TYR A 132 -8.46 6.79 6.24
CA TYR A 132 -9.90 6.86 5.95
C TYR A 132 -10.72 5.66 6.44
N ARG A 133 -10.07 4.55 6.78
CA ARG A 133 -10.73 3.32 7.21
C ARG A 133 -10.45 3.02 8.68
N PRO A 134 -11.47 2.94 9.54
CA PRO A 134 -11.28 2.54 10.93
C PRO A 134 -10.72 1.11 11.02
N ALA A 135 -9.91 0.84 12.05
CA ALA A 135 -9.11 -0.39 12.22
C ALA A 135 -9.92 -1.68 12.46
N SER A 136 -11.25 -1.69 12.33
CA SER A 136 -12.11 -2.82 12.65
C SER A 136 -12.80 -3.40 11.43
N GLY A 137 -12.52 -4.68 11.10
CA GLY A 137 -13.20 -5.44 10.07
C GLY A 137 -12.36 -6.62 9.54
N LYS A 138 -13.00 -7.56 8.83
CA LYS A 138 -12.28 -8.60 8.05
C LYS A 138 -11.31 -7.89 7.11
N ALA A 139 -10.07 -8.38 7.03
CA ALA A 139 -9.00 -7.76 6.26
C ALA A 139 -9.34 -7.67 4.76
N PRO A 140 -9.82 -6.51 4.26
CA PRO A 140 -9.97 -6.30 2.83
C PRO A 140 -8.59 -6.22 2.17
N ILE A 141 -8.57 -6.15 0.84
CA ILE A 141 -7.33 -5.87 0.12
C ILE A 141 -6.68 -4.58 0.66
N SER A 142 -5.34 -4.58 0.81
CA SER A 142 -4.65 -3.36 1.27
C SER A 142 -4.74 -2.26 0.22
N GLU A 143 -4.82 -1.03 0.67
CA GLU A 143 -4.94 0.17 -0.17
C GLU A 143 -3.75 0.32 -1.12
N THR A 144 -2.54 0.01 -0.67
CA THR A 144 -1.32 0.01 -1.50
C THR A 144 -1.40 -1.01 -2.62
N LEU A 145 -1.96 -2.20 -2.34
CA LEU A 145 -2.14 -3.23 -3.37
C LEU A 145 -3.26 -2.83 -4.33
N ALA A 146 -4.40 -2.35 -3.84
CA ALA A 146 -5.50 -1.86 -4.68
C ALA A 146 -5.02 -0.74 -5.63
N ALA A 147 -4.29 0.24 -5.10
CA ALA A 147 -3.67 1.30 -5.89
C ALA A 147 -2.73 0.74 -6.97
N ALA A 148 -1.85 -0.20 -6.60
CA ALA A 148 -0.93 -0.83 -7.55
C ALA A 148 -1.67 -1.58 -8.67
N LEU A 149 -2.76 -2.28 -8.33
CA LEU A 149 -3.56 -2.99 -9.32
C LEU A 149 -4.27 -2.05 -10.28
N ILE A 150 -4.83 -0.93 -9.79
CA ILE A 150 -5.41 0.11 -10.65
C ILE A 150 -4.34 0.67 -11.60
N MET A 151 -3.16 1.01 -11.10
CA MET A 151 -2.04 1.55 -11.90
C MET A 151 -1.49 0.53 -12.92
N LEU A 152 -1.71 -0.77 -12.74
CA LEU A 152 -1.37 -1.81 -13.72
C LEU A 152 -2.39 -1.92 -14.86
N THR A 153 -3.52 -1.25 -14.77
CA THR A 153 -4.53 -1.17 -15.83
C THR A 153 -4.35 0.12 -16.64
N PRO A 154 -4.91 0.19 -17.86
CA PRO A 154 -4.94 1.44 -18.62
C PRO A 154 -6.13 2.35 -18.23
N TRP A 155 -6.71 2.14 -17.03
CA TRP A 155 -7.78 3.03 -16.56
C TRP A 155 -7.26 4.45 -16.32
N HIS A 156 -8.06 5.41 -16.65
CA HIS A 156 -7.81 6.84 -16.44
C HIS A 156 -9.12 7.52 -15.98
N LYS A 157 -9.04 8.66 -15.30
CA LYS A 157 -10.18 9.35 -14.66
C LYS A 157 -11.36 9.70 -15.59
N ASP A 158 -11.12 9.84 -16.88
CA ASP A 158 -12.13 10.07 -17.91
C ASP A 158 -12.85 8.79 -18.36
N ARG A 159 -12.50 7.64 -17.78
CA ARG A 159 -13.05 6.34 -18.12
C ARG A 159 -13.88 5.78 -16.97
N ILE A 160 -14.93 5.05 -17.30
CA ILE A 160 -15.80 4.41 -16.32
C ILE A 160 -15.04 3.35 -15.54
N PHE A 161 -15.21 3.36 -14.23
CA PHE A 161 -14.68 2.39 -13.30
C PHE A 161 -15.82 1.72 -12.53
N VAL A 162 -15.90 0.41 -12.52
CA VAL A 162 -16.90 -0.33 -11.74
C VAL A 162 -16.22 -1.45 -10.95
N ASP A 163 -16.50 -1.50 -9.64
CA ASP A 163 -16.20 -2.65 -8.79
C ASP A 163 -17.51 -3.29 -8.32
N PRO A 164 -17.93 -4.43 -8.90
CA PRO A 164 -19.17 -5.11 -8.53
C PRO A 164 -19.09 -5.94 -7.24
N PHE A 165 -17.95 -5.99 -6.57
CA PHE A 165 -17.71 -6.63 -5.28
C PHE A 165 -16.89 -5.69 -4.38
N CYS A 166 -17.33 -4.43 -4.26
CA CYS A 166 -16.51 -3.37 -3.70
C CYS A 166 -16.22 -3.52 -2.19
N GLY A 167 -16.98 -4.33 -1.48
CA GLY A 167 -16.83 -4.48 -0.05
C GLY A 167 -16.87 -3.12 0.66
N SER A 168 -15.85 -2.84 1.47
CA SER A 168 -15.70 -1.54 2.16
C SER A 168 -15.24 -0.39 1.26
N GLY A 169 -15.20 -0.57 -0.06
CA GLY A 169 -14.97 0.49 -1.05
C GLY A 169 -13.51 0.72 -1.42
N THR A 170 -12.57 -0.17 -1.09
CA THR A 170 -11.13 0.09 -1.27
C THR A 170 -10.76 0.47 -2.71
N PHE A 171 -11.17 -0.31 -3.72
CA PHE A 171 -10.86 0.00 -5.12
C PHE A 171 -11.50 1.30 -5.61
N PRO A 172 -12.81 1.53 -5.44
CA PRO A 172 -13.44 2.80 -5.83
C PRO A 172 -12.82 4.03 -5.15
N ILE A 173 -12.50 3.93 -3.84
CA ILE A 173 -11.89 5.03 -3.08
C ILE A 173 -10.48 5.34 -3.60
N GLU A 174 -9.60 4.33 -3.78
CA GLU A 174 -8.26 4.55 -4.33
C GLU A 174 -8.32 5.11 -5.76
N ALA A 175 -9.27 4.66 -6.59
CA ALA A 175 -9.50 5.21 -7.92
C ALA A 175 -9.92 6.68 -7.87
N ALA A 176 -10.84 7.04 -6.99
CA ALA A 176 -11.31 8.42 -6.82
C ALA A 176 -10.21 9.34 -6.29
N MET A 177 -9.42 8.88 -5.31
CA MET A 177 -8.24 9.61 -4.83
C MET A 177 -7.20 9.84 -5.93
N MET A 178 -6.98 8.85 -6.81
CA MET A 178 -6.11 9.01 -7.99
C MET A 178 -6.70 10.01 -8.99
N ALA A 179 -8.00 9.93 -9.27
CA ALA A 179 -8.68 10.82 -10.20
C ALA A 179 -8.61 12.28 -9.75
N ALA A 180 -8.82 12.53 -8.45
CA ALA A 180 -8.76 13.85 -7.82
C ALA A 180 -7.33 14.29 -7.45
N ASN A 181 -6.32 13.47 -7.72
CA ASN A 181 -4.91 13.70 -7.33
C ASN A 181 -4.71 13.94 -5.82
N ILE A 182 -5.54 13.32 -4.97
CA ILE A 182 -5.39 13.38 -3.51
C ILE A 182 -4.22 12.48 -3.11
N ALA A 183 -3.23 13.02 -2.42
CA ALA A 183 -2.08 12.27 -1.93
C ALA A 183 -2.51 11.31 -0.81
N PRO A 184 -2.05 10.04 -0.83
CA PRO A 184 -2.56 9.00 0.06
C PRO A 184 -2.14 9.17 1.53
N GLY A 185 -1.13 9.99 1.81
CA GLY A 185 -0.61 10.25 3.16
C GLY A 185 -1.22 11.45 3.87
N MET A 186 -2.23 12.13 3.28
CA MET A 186 -2.78 13.39 3.82
C MET A 186 -3.53 13.23 5.15
N ASN A 187 -4.12 12.07 5.42
CA ASN A 187 -4.99 11.84 6.58
C ASN A 187 -4.35 10.93 7.63
N ARG A 188 -3.03 11.06 7.84
CA ARG A 188 -2.29 10.25 8.79
C ARG A 188 -1.05 10.98 9.29
N GLU A 189 -0.46 10.47 10.38
CA GLU A 189 0.81 10.93 10.93
C GLU A 189 1.96 9.99 10.53
N PHE A 190 3.19 10.51 10.61
CA PHE A 190 4.42 9.78 10.34
C PHE A 190 5.38 9.85 11.52
N THR A 191 6.10 8.76 11.79
CA THR A 191 7.06 8.75 12.91
C THR A 191 8.13 9.84 12.76
N ALA A 192 8.57 10.10 11.54
CA ALA A 192 9.62 11.08 11.27
C ALA A 192 9.21 12.55 11.46
N GLU A 193 7.92 12.85 11.65
CA GLU A 193 7.47 14.20 12.05
C GLU A 193 8.03 14.63 13.41
N GLN A 194 8.40 13.65 14.26
CA GLN A 194 9.02 13.90 15.55
C GLN A 194 10.53 14.20 15.47
N TRP A 195 11.16 14.01 14.31
CA TRP A 195 12.62 14.07 14.15
C TRP A 195 13.10 15.46 13.74
N GLU A 196 12.85 16.48 14.57
CA GLU A 196 13.22 17.88 14.27
C GLU A 196 14.72 18.09 14.03
N ASN A 197 15.56 17.19 14.59
CA ASN A 197 17.00 17.17 14.35
C ASN A 197 17.40 16.75 12.93
N LEU A 198 16.54 15.99 12.23
CA LEU A 198 16.78 15.48 10.88
C LEU A 198 15.89 16.15 9.83
N ILE A 199 14.64 16.41 10.19
CA ILE A 199 13.61 16.91 9.29
C ILE A 199 12.91 18.09 9.95
N PRO A 200 13.25 19.32 9.57
CA PRO A 200 12.57 20.52 10.07
C PRO A 200 11.06 20.46 9.81
N LYS A 201 10.25 20.89 10.76
CA LYS A 201 8.78 20.91 10.63
C LYS A 201 8.29 21.62 9.38
N LYS A 202 9.00 22.65 8.93
CA LYS A 202 8.68 23.40 7.71
C LYS A 202 8.61 22.50 6.46
N GLU A 203 9.47 21.45 6.37
CA GLU A 203 9.50 20.54 5.23
C GLU A 203 8.21 19.70 5.14
N TRP A 204 7.67 19.29 6.30
CA TRP A 204 6.36 18.63 6.37
C TRP A 204 5.23 19.57 5.95
N TYR A 205 5.22 20.81 6.45
CA TYR A 205 4.20 21.80 6.08
C TYR A 205 4.23 22.11 4.59
N MET A 206 5.40 22.33 4.01
CA MET A 206 5.55 22.60 2.58
C MET A 206 5.10 21.41 1.73
N ALA A 207 5.44 20.19 2.12
CA ALA A 207 5.03 18.98 1.39
C ALA A 207 3.50 18.72 1.47
N ILE A 208 2.86 19.04 2.61
CA ILE A 208 1.42 18.96 2.79
C ILE A 208 0.73 20.06 1.97
N GLU A 209 1.23 21.30 1.99
CA GLU A 209 0.70 22.42 1.20
C GLU A 209 0.77 22.10 -0.30
N GLU A 210 1.93 21.64 -0.80
CA GLU A 210 2.08 21.18 -2.18
C GLU A 210 1.08 20.08 -2.54
N ALA A 211 0.88 19.11 -1.65
CA ALA A 211 -0.08 18.03 -1.87
C ALA A 211 -1.53 18.54 -1.92
N ASN A 212 -1.88 19.52 -1.07
CA ASN A 212 -3.18 20.18 -1.07
C ASN A 212 -3.43 20.97 -2.36
N ASP A 213 -2.45 21.75 -2.79
CA ASP A 213 -2.54 22.59 -4.02
C ASP A 213 -2.73 21.75 -5.28
N ASN A 214 -2.26 20.50 -5.25
CA ASN A 214 -2.41 19.57 -6.36
C ASN A 214 -3.76 18.84 -6.40
N ILE A 215 -4.63 19.00 -5.39
CA ILE A 215 -5.95 18.37 -5.37
C ILE A 215 -6.86 19.02 -6.42
N CYS A 216 -7.50 18.20 -7.23
CA CYS A 216 -8.43 18.62 -8.25
C CYS A 216 -9.78 17.92 -8.03
N MET A 217 -10.72 18.60 -7.34
CA MET A 217 -12.06 18.06 -7.07
C MET A 217 -13.07 18.40 -8.15
N ASP A 218 -12.79 19.41 -8.97
CA ASP A 218 -13.64 19.79 -10.13
C ASP A 218 -13.29 18.89 -11.33
N ILE A 219 -13.70 17.63 -11.24
CA ILE A 219 -13.46 16.60 -12.25
C ILE A 219 -14.74 15.85 -12.58
N GLU A 220 -14.93 15.56 -13.85
CA GLU A 220 -15.92 14.59 -14.30
C GLU A 220 -15.32 13.19 -14.26
N THR A 221 -15.91 12.31 -13.46
CA THR A 221 -15.52 10.90 -13.37
C THR A 221 -16.75 10.02 -13.15
N ASP A 222 -16.65 8.75 -13.53
CA ASP A 222 -17.74 7.77 -13.39
C ASP A 222 -17.18 6.53 -12.66
N ILE A 223 -17.18 6.60 -11.33
CA ILE A 223 -16.67 5.55 -10.46
C ILE A 223 -17.83 4.96 -9.68
N GLN A 224 -18.03 3.65 -9.77
CA GLN A 224 -19.14 2.95 -9.16
C GLN A 224 -18.64 1.76 -8.34
N GLY A 225 -19.20 1.58 -7.15
CA GLY A 225 -18.96 0.45 -6.28
C GLY A 225 -20.28 -0.25 -5.93
N PHE A 226 -20.34 -1.56 -6.15
CA PHE A 226 -21.51 -2.38 -5.80
C PHE A 226 -21.10 -3.52 -4.88
N ASP A 227 -21.99 -3.89 -4.00
CA ASP A 227 -21.92 -5.07 -3.17
C ASP A 227 -23.34 -5.57 -2.88
N LEU A 228 -23.50 -6.85 -2.59
CA LEU A 228 -24.81 -7.41 -2.25
C LEU A 228 -25.28 -6.96 -0.85
N ASP A 229 -24.34 -6.75 0.08
CA ASP A 229 -24.61 -6.38 1.47
C ASP A 229 -24.74 -4.86 1.63
N GLU A 230 -25.95 -4.41 1.95
CA GLU A 230 -26.24 -2.99 2.20
C GLU A 230 -25.46 -2.41 3.38
N ASN A 231 -25.13 -3.20 4.40
CA ASN A 231 -24.35 -2.73 5.55
C ASN A 231 -22.91 -2.45 5.14
N VAL A 232 -22.34 -3.29 4.27
CA VAL A 232 -21.01 -3.08 3.71
C VAL A 232 -20.98 -1.82 2.83
N ILE A 233 -22.05 -1.56 2.07
CA ILE A 233 -22.19 -0.33 1.28
C ILE A 233 -22.26 0.93 2.18
N LYS A 234 -22.92 0.87 3.33
CA LYS A 234 -22.90 1.97 4.31
C LYS A 234 -21.48 2.26 4.81
N ILE A 235 -20.71 1.20 5.09
CA ILE A 235 -19.29 1.32 5.46
C ILE A 235 -18.48 1.93 4.32
N ALA A 236 -18.68 1.49 3.08
CA ALA A 236 -17.99 2.04 1.90
C ALA A 236 -18.24 3.54 1.72
N ARG A 237 -19.49 3.99 1.89
CA ARG A 237 -19.86 5.42 1.85
C ARG A 237 -19.17 6.21 2.97
N GLN A 238 -19.14 5.67 4.18
CA GLN A 238 -18.45 6.33 5.30
C GLN A 238 -16.93 6.43 5.05
N ASN A 239 -16.31 5.37 4.54
CA ASN A 239 -14.89 5.38 4.19
C ASN A 239 -14.59 6.39 3.09
N ALA A 240 -15.47 6.51 2.07
CA ALA A 240 -15.34 7.50 1.01
C ALA A 240 -15.47 8.94 1.53
N ALA A 241 -16.40 9.19 2.47
CA ALA A 241 -16.54 10.47 3.15
C ALA A 241 -15.29 10.81 3.98
N ASN A 242 -14.75 9.84 4.72
CA ASN A 242 -13.51 10.01 5.47
C ASN A 242 -12.30 10.31 4.55
N ALA A 243 -12.29 9.76 3.34
CA ALA A 243 -11.27 10.02 2.32
C ALA A 243 -11.51 11.32 1.52
N GLY A 244 -12.64 11.99 1.74
CA GLY A 244 -13.03 13.23 1.02
C GLY A 244 -13.41 13.00 -0.46
N VAL A 245 -13.84 11.79 -0.84
CA VAL A 245 -14.15 11.41 -2.23
C VAL A 245 -15.57 10.86 -2.42
N ASP A 246 -16.44 11.01 -1.44
CA ASP A 246 -17.82 10.50 -1.45
C ASP A 246 -18.65 11.03 -2.63
N LYS A 247 -18.40 12.27 -3.04
CA LYS A 247 -19.08 12.90 -4.19
C LYS A 247 -18.61 12.37 -5.55
N LEU A 248 -17.47 11.71 -5.60
CA LEU A 248 -16.89 11.17 -6.83
C LEU A 248 -17.29 9.71 -7.09
N ILE A 249 -17.97 9.06 -6.13
CA ILE A 249 -18.25 7.62 -6.20
C ILE A 249 -19.74 7.35 -5.99
N HIS A 250 -20.31 6.56 -6.88
CA HIS A 250 -21.65 6.02 -6.69
C HIS A 250 -21.59 4.63 -6.03
N PHE A 251 -22.04 4.52 -4.77
CA PHE A 251 -22.17 3.26 -4.06
C PHE A 251 -23.63 2.80 -3.97
N GLN A 252 -23.90 1.54 -4.32
CA GLN A 252 -25.23 0.97 -4.26
C GLN A 252 -25.19 -0.51 -3.88
N ALA A 253 -26.15 -0.95 -3.02
CA ALA A 253 -26.38 -2.36 -2.80
C ALA A 253 -26.98 -2.98 -4.08
N ARG A 254 -26.23 -3.88 -4.73
CA ARG A 254 -26.60 -4.44 -6.03
C ARG A 254 -25.93 -5.78 -6.25
N ASP A 255 -26.73 -6.75 -6.72
CA ASP A 255 -26.21 -8.05 -7.11
C ASP A 255 -25.42 -7.97 -8.42
N VAL A 256 -24.30 -8.70 -8.52
CA VAL A 256 -23.50 -8.77 -9.75
C VAL A 256 -24.30 -9.22 -10.97
N ARG A 257 -25.36 -10.02 -10.78
CA ARG A 257 -26.29 -10.45 -11.84
C ARG A 257 -27.05 -9.28 -12.49
N GLN A 258 -27.06 -8.13 -11.85
CA GLN A 258 -27.67 -6.90 -12.35
C GLN A 258 -26.62 -5.92 -12.92
N LEU A 259 -25.35 -6.30 -13.00
CA LEU A 259 -24.30 -5.48 -13.56
C LEU A 259 -24.63 -5.09 -15.00
N SER A 260 -24.77 -3.81 -15.26
CA SER A 260 -25.08 -3.25 -16.58
C SER A 260 -24.60 -1.81 -16.65
N HIS A 261 -24.22 -1.36 -17.83
CA HIS A 261 -23.85 0.05 -18.08
C HIS A 261 -24.13 0.43 -19.53
N ALA A 262 -24.64 1.64 -19.74
CA ALA A 262 -25.00 2.11 -21.10
C ALA A 262 -23.80 2.61 -21.91
N LYS A 263 -22.78 3.15 -21.22
CA LYS A 263 -21.57 3.69 -21.87
C LYS A 263 -20.58 2.58 -22.23
N LYS A 264 -19.80 2.79 -23.29
CA LYS A 264 -18.77 1.87 -23.80
C LYS A 264 -17.40 2.12 -23.17
N TYR A 265 -16.49 1.16 -23.38
CA TYR A 265 -15.06 1.25 -23.04
C TYR A 265 -14.76 1.45 -21.55
N GLY A 266 -15.60 0.96 -20.66
CA GLY A 266 -15.39 1.02 -19.21
C GLY A 266 -14.44 -0.09 -18.70
N PHE A 267 -14.22 -0.06 -17.40
CA PHE A 267 -13.36 -0.99 -16.68
C PHE A 267 -14.11 -1.61 -15.51
N VAL A 268 -14.12 -2.93 -15.43
CA VAL A 268 -14.40 -3.67 -14.22
C VAL A 268 -13.07 -3.98 -13.55
N ILE A 269 -12.81 -3.46 -12.34
CA ILE A 269 -11.61 -3.76 -11.56
C ILE A 269 -12.07 -4.20 -10.19
N THR A 270 -11.83 -5.46 -9.83
CA THR A 270 -12.54 -6.05 -8.69
C THR A 270 -11.78 -7.15 -7.98
N ASN A 271 -12.13 -7.34 -6.71
CA ASN A 271 -11.64 -8.36 -5.79
C ASN A 271 -12.82 -9.18 -5.25
N PRO A 272 -13.37 -10.13 -6.05
CA PRO A 272 -14.48 -10.95 -5.61
C PRO A 272 -14.09 -11.90 -4.48
N PRO A 273 -15.06 -12.52 -3.77
CA PRO A 273 -14.79 -13.52 -2.75
C PRO A 273 -13.93 -14.69 -3.28
N TYR A 274 -13.04 -15.19 -2.43
CA TYR A 274 -12.12 -16.29 -2.77
C TYR A 274 -12.59 -17.66 -2.30
N GLY A 275 -13.67 -17.73 -1.51
CA GLY A 275 -14.16 -18.96 -0.91
C GLY A 275 -13.27 -19.45 0.23
N GLU A 276 -13.12 -18.65 1.26
CA GLU A 276 -12.33 -19.01 2.45
C GLU A 276 -13.04 -20.11 3.28
N ARG A 277 -14.37 -20.14 3.25
CA ARG A 277 -15.20 -21.16 3.88
C ARG A 277 -15.72 -22.19 2.87
N LEU A 278 -16.06 -23.38 3.33
CA LEU A 278 -16.51 -24.47 2.44
C LEU A 278 -17.76 -24.05 1.65
N GLU A 279 -18.76 -23.50 2.32
CA GLU A 279 -20.01 -23.02 1.70
C GLU A 279 -19.76 -21.91 0.67
N GLU A 280 -18.81 -21.02 0.94
CA GLU A 280 -18.39 -19.99 -0.01
C GLU A 280 -17.74 -20.60 -1.26
N LYS A 281 -16.93 -21.67 -1.10
CA LYS A 281 -16.30 -22.36 -2.24
C LYS A 281 -17.31 -22.96 -3.21
N GLU A 282 -18.39 -23.53 -2.69
CA GLU A 282 -19.45 -24.10 -3.51
C GLU A 282 -20.21 -23.04 -4.33
N ALA A 283 -20.28 -21.80 -3.82
CA ALA A 283 -20.94 -20.69 -4.49
C ALA A 283 -20.05 -20.02 -5.58
N LEU A 284 -18.72 -20.20 -5.55
CA LEU A 284 -17.80 -19.53 -6.48
C LEU A 284 -18.10 -19.80 -7.96
N PRO A 285 -18.37 -21.04 -8.40
CA PRO A 285 -18.72 -21.31 -9.81
C PRO A 285 -19.86 -20.44 -10.31
N ALA A 286 -20.95 -20.36 -9.54
CA ALA A 286 -22.12 -19.56 -9.88
C ALA A 286 -21.83 -18.06 -9.90
N LEU A 287 -21.02 -17.58 -8.93
CA LEU A 287 -20.60 -16.18 -8.81
C LEU A 287 -19.78 -15.74 -10.02
N TYR A 288 -18.73 -16.49 -10.37
CA TYR A 288 -17.87 -16.17 -11.51
C TYR A 288 -18.57 -16.35 -12.86
N THR A 289 -19.52 -17.30 -12.95
CA THR A 289 -20.38 -17.43 -14.12
C THR A 289 -21.26 -16.19 -14.28
N ALA A 290 -21.89 -15.73 -13.21
CA ALA A 290 -22.70 -14.51 -13.24
C ALA A 290 -21.89 -13.28 -13.65
N LEU A 291 -20.70 -13.10 -13.06
CA LEU A 291 -19.79 -12.01 -13.42
C LEU A 291 -19.42 -12.06 -14.91
N GLY A 292 -19.03 -13.22 -15.43
CA GLY A 292 -18.65 -13.40 -16.84
C GLY A 292 -19.81 -13.16 -17.80
N GLN A 293 -21.01 -13.64 -17.49
CA GLN A 293 -22.22 -13.42 -18.28
C GLN A 293 -22.61 -11.95 -18.35
N GLN A 294 -22.53 -11.22 -17.24
CA GLN A 294 -22.85 -9.79 -17.25
C GLN A 294 -21.75 -8.99 -17.94
N PHE A 295 -20.48 -9.32 -17.69
CA PHE A 295 -19.36 -8.70 -18.40
C PHE A 295 -19.47 -8.86 -19.93
N ALA A 296 -19.88 -10.03 -20.42
CA ALA A 296 -20.06 -10.27 -21.86
C ALA A 296 -21.12 -9.36 -22.51
N LYS A 297 -22.03 -8.79 -21.74
CA LYS A 297 -23.05 -7.81 -22.21
C LYS A 297 -22.54 -6.36 -22.23
N LEU A 298 -21.40 -6.08 -21.58
CA LEU A 298 -20.82 -4.75 -21.54
C LEU A 298 -20.00 -4.49 -22.81
N ASP A 299 -20.50 -3.60 -23.67
CA ASP A 299 -19.89 -3.32 -24.97
C ASP A 299 -18.53 -2.64 -24.82
N SER A 300 -17.49 -3.31 -25.32
CA SER A 300 -16.12 -2.78 -25.38
C SER A 300 -15.43 -2.59 -24.02
N TRP A 301 -15.88 -3.25 -22.96
CA TRP A 301 -15.28 -3.16 -21.63
C TRP A 301 -14.07 -4.08 -21.44
N SER A 302 -13.20 -3.71 -20.51
CA SER A 302 -12.14 -4.56 -19.99
C SER A 302 -12.43 -4.95 -18.54
N ALA A 303 -12.11 -6.21 -18.17
CA ALA A 303 -12.21 -6.63 -16.78
C ALA A 303 -10.84 -7.04 -16.23
N TYR A 304 -10.60 -6.66 -14.98
CA TYR A 304 -9.41 -6.98 -14.22
C TYR A 304 -9.83 -7.54 -12.88
N VAL A 305 -9.53 -8.82 -12.65
CA VAL A 305 -10.02 -9.57 -11.48
C VAL A 305 -8.83 -10.13 -10.71
N ILE A 306 -8.69 -9.73 -9.43
CA ILE A 306 -7.73 -10.37 -8.53
C ILE A 306 -8.43 -11.49 -7.78
N THR A 307 -7.89 -12.71 -7.83
CA THR A 307 -8.47 -13.87 -7.14
C THR A 307 -7.44 -14.96 -6.90
N SER A 308 -7.69 -15.79 -5.87
CA SER A 308 -6.99 -17.06 -5.67
C SER A 308 -7.72 -18.24 -6.35
N TYR A 309 -8.92 -18.02 -6.88
CA TYR A 309 -9.73 -19.03 -7.53
C TYR A 309 -9.17 -19.38 -8.91
N THR A 310 -8.57 -20.56 -9.06
CA THR A 310 -7.83 -20.95 -10.26
C THR A 310 -8.73 -21.27 -11.46
N ASP A 311 -9.99 -21.64 -11.22
CA ASP A 311 -10.94 -22.02 -12.28
C ASP A 311 -11.73 -20.84 -12.86
N ILE A 312 -11.28 -19.60 -12.56
CA ILE A 312 -11.94 -18.38 -13.01
C ILE A 312 -12.20 -18.38 -14.52
N GLU A 313 -11.24 -18.75 -15.36
CA GLU A 313 -11.39 -18.71 -16.82
C GLU A 313 -12.52 -19.63 -17.32
N LYS A 314 -12.70 -20.78 -16.67
CA LYS A 314 -13.77 -21.73 -16.98
C LYS A 314 -15.15 -21.12 -16.74
N TYR A 315 -15.33 -20.52 -15.55
CA TYR A 315 -16.63 -20.03 -15.11
C TYR A 315 -16.92 -18.61 -15.62
N PHE A 316 -15.90 -17.79 -15.83
CA PHE A 316 -16.03 -16.50 -16.51
C PHE A 316 -16.40 -16.66 -18.00
N GLY A 317 -16.19 -17.85 -18.56
CA GLY A 317 -16.56 -18.18 -19.92
C GLY A 317 -15.60 -17.68 -20.99
N ARG A 318 -14.42 -17.21 -20.61
CA ARG A 318 -13.39 -16.69 -21.50
C ARG A 318 -12.00 -16.90 -20.90
N LYS A 319 -11.00 -17.19 -21.73
CA LYS A 319 -9.59 -17.16 -21.32
C LYS A 319 -9.14 -15.73 -21.08
N ALA A 320 -8.32 -15.53 -20.07
CA ALA A 320 -7.70 -14.23 -19.81
C ALA A 320 -6.61 -13.94 -20.86
N ASP A 321 -6.53 -12.69 -21.30
CA ASP A 321 -5.49 -12.25 -22.22
C ASP A 321 -4.13 -12.21 -21.51
N LYS A 322 -4.13 -11.92 -20.19
CA LYS A 322 -2.97 -11.93 -19.31
C LYS A 322 -3.37 -12.33 -17.90
N ASN A 323 -2.43 -12.95 -17.19
CA ASN A 323 -2.52 -13.07 -15.74
C ASN A 323 -1.17 -12.72 -15.11
N ARG A 324 -1.21 -12.21 -13.90
CA ARG A 324 -0.02 -11.88 -13.12
C ARG A 324 -0.14 -12.45 -11.72
N LYS A 325 0.82 -13.26 -11.30
CA LYS A 325 0.91 -13.76 -9.93
C LYS A 325 1.21 -12.61 -8.97
N ILE A 326 0.38 -12.46 -7.94
CA ILE A 326 0.48 -11.43 -6.90
C ILE A 326 0.18 -12.07 -5.56
N TYR A 327 0.76 -11.55 -4.48
CA TYR A 327 0.42 -11.97 -3.13
C TYR A 327 -0.44 -10.89 -2.46
N ASN A 328 -1.62 -11.30 -1.98
CA ASN A 328 -2.47 -10.47 -1.12
C ASN A 328 -2.24 -10.93 0.33
N GLY A 329 -1.39 -10.23 1.06
CA GLY A 329 -0.84 -10.72 2.32
C GLY A 329 -0.05 -12.01 2.11
N MET A 330 -0.45 -13.10 2.79
CA MET A 330 0.14 -14.44 2.62
C MET A 330 -0.53 -15.26 1.51
N LEU A 331 -1.66 -14.81 1.00
CA LEU A 331 -2.43 -15.54 0.01
C LEU A 331 -1.86 -15.34 -1.39
N LYS A 332 -1.58 -16.45 -2.07
CA LYS A 332 -1.20 -16.45 -3.48
C LYS A 332 -2.44 -16.20 -4.34
N THR A 333 -2.45 -15.10 -5.07
CA THR A 333 -3.52 -14.70 -5.99
C THR A 333 -2.98 -14.48 -7.39
N TYR A 334 -3.89 -14.31 -8.33
CA TYR A 334 -3.58 -13.91 -9.70
C TYR A 334 -4.46 -12.74 -10.10
N PHE A 335 -3.87 -11.79 -10.81
CA PHE A 335 -4.58 -10.66 -11.42
C PHE A 335 -4.83 -10.98 -12.89
N TYR A 336 -6.05 -11.38 -13.20
CA TYR A 336 -6.48 -11.75 -14.53
C TYR A 336 -6.97 -10.52 -15.29
N SER A 337 -6.57 -10.41 -16.57
CA SER A 337 -6.97 -9.32 -17.46
C SER A 337 -7.77 -9.89 -18.62
N PHE A 338 -9.01 -9.45 -18.77
CA PHE A 338 -9.91 -9.76 -19.87
C PHE A 338 -10.11 -8.48 -20.68
N LEU A 339 -9.38 -8.30 -21.77
CA LEU A 339 -9.26 -7.03 -22.47
C LEU A 339 -10.41 -6.84 -23.48
N GLY A 340 -10.99 -5.65 -23.46
CA GLY A 340 -11.86 -5.13 -24.51
C GLY A 340 -11.07 -4.34 -25.55
N PRO A 341 -11.70 -3.94 -26.67
CA PRO A 341 -11.06 -3.11 -27.67
C PRO A 341 -10.72 -1.72 -27.12
N LYS A 342 -9.68 -1.12 -27.69
CA LYS A 342 -9.34 0.27 -27.39
C LYS A 342 -10.39 1.22 -28.00
N PRO A 343 -10.71 2.35 -27.35
CA PRO A 343 -11.54 3.37 -27.97
C PRO A 343 -10.89 3.87 -29.27
N PRO A 344 -11.70 4.30 -30.27
CA PRO A 344 -11.17 4.93 -31.45
C PRO A 344 -10.34 6.15 -31.06
N LYS A 345 -9.24 6.40 -31.78
CA LYS A 345 -8.47 7.63 -31.59
C LYS A 345 -9.39 8.82 -31.87
N LYS A 346 -9.47 9.79 -30.96
CA LYS A 346 -10.06 11.07 -31.29
C LYS A 346 -9.23 11.68 -32.43
N ASN A 347 -9.85 11.91 -33.57
CA ASN A 347 -9.22 12.74 -34.59
C ASN A 347 -9.13 14.16 -33.97
N VAL A 348 -7.89 14.59 -33.67
CA VAL A 348 -7.56 15.94 -33.21
C VAL A 348 -7.65 16.88 -34.39
#